data_d3a521e6086c6bc42daec91f7ec727c6
#
_entry.id   d3a521e6086c6bc42daec91f7ec727c6
#
_cell.length_a   1.000
_cell.length_b   1.000
_cell.length_c   1.000
_cell.angle_alpha   90.00
_cell.angle_beta   90.00
_cell.angle_gamma   90.00
#
_symmetry.space_group_name_H-M   'P 1'
#
loop_
_entity.id
_entity.type
_entity.pdbx_description
1 polymer ?
#
loop_
_entity_poly.entity_id
_entity_poly.type
_entity_poly.pdbx_seq_one_letter_code
_entity_poly.pdbx_strand_id
1 'polypeptide(L)'
;MKKLGIIICGLVLVMGCQRNVYRFSEGSVYGTVYHVSYQSEMDYAVEIRQEMERVNQSLSMFNKESVIARWTRGESERVDSLFVTMYEKAREVNEVTGGAFDVTVAPLVNAWGFGFKNEKLPSDEKIDSLLQYVGMDKVQLEGERLVKLVEGVQMDASSIAKGLGVDLVAEFFDRKGVQNYMIEIGGEIRVKGERNKK
;
A
#
# COMPACT_ATOMS: atom_id res chain seq x y z
N MET A 1 44.16 61.37 -19.83
CA MET A 1 44.46 59.92 -19.61
C MET A 1 43.51 59.44 -18.54
N LYS A 2 42.39 58.72 -18.93
CA LYS A 2 41.35 58.22 -18.02
C LYS A 2 41.75 56.82 -17.61
N LYS A 3 41.96 56.60 -16.33
CA LYS A 3 42.17 55.24 -15.77
C LYS A 3 40.81 54.50 -15.64
N LEU A 4 40.66 53.46 -16.44
CA LEU A 4 39.50 52.56 -16.41
C LEU A 4 39.70 51.56 -15.28
N GLY A 5 38.92 51.70 -14.20
CA GLY A 5 38.91 50.74 -13.09
C GLY A 5 38.05 49.53 -13.46
N ILE A 6 38.67 48.37 -13.56
CA ILE A 6 37.99 47.11 -13.76
C ILE A 6 37.46 46.64 -12.39
N ILE A 7 36.13 46.69 -12.20
CA ILE A 7 35.47 46.09 -11.06
C ILE A 7 35.24 44.59 -11.39
N ILE A 8 36.07 43.75 -10.81
CA ILE A 8 35.86 42.29 -10.84
C ILE A 8 34.79 41.95 -9.79
N CYS A 9 33.58 41.76 -10.26
CA CYS A 9 32.48 41.27 -9.41
C CYS A 9 32.69 39.74 -9.19
N GLY A 10 33.30 39.41 -8.05
CA GLY A 10 33.50 38.02 -7.65
C GLY A 10 32.17 37.34 -7.36
N LEU A 11 31.69 36.54 -8.29
CA LEU A 11 30.54 35.63 -8.08
C LEU A 11 30.97 34.52 -7.14
N VAL A 12 30.71 34.68 -5.84
CA VAL A 12 30.90 33.63 -4.84
C VAL A 12 29.82 32.59 -5.09
N LEU A 13 30.13 31.54 -5.85
CA LEU A 13 29.34 30.32 -5.92
C LEU A 13 29.41 29.67 -4.54
N VAL A 14 28.39 29.92 -3.72
CA VAL A 14 28.14 29.12 -2.50
C VAL A 14 27.73 27.73 -2.96
N MET A 15 28.70 26.86 -3.20
CA MET A 15 28.46 25.41 -3.26
C MET A 15 28.06 24.99 -1.85
N GLY A 16 26.75 25.03 -1.58
CA GLY A 16 26.20 24.42 -0.39
C GLY A 16 26.55 22.92 -0.43
N CYS A 17 27.44 22.45 0.44
CA CYS A 17 27.59 21.03 0.68
C CYS A 17 26.24 20.51 1.13
N GLN A 18 25.53 19.84 0.23
CA GLN A 18 24.33 19.10 0.56
C GLN A 18 24.77 17.98 1.53
N ARG A 19 24.48 18.16 2.81
CA ARG A 19 24.74 17.11 3.79
C ARG A 19 23.85 15.93 3.46
N ASN A 20 24.45 14.78 3.19
CA ASN A 20 23.75 13.52 3.02
C ASN A 20 23.21 13.06 4.39
N VAL A 21 22.10 13.65 4.83
CA VAL A 21 21.45 13.27 6.10
C VAL A 21 20.52 12.11 5.82
N TYR A 22 20.81 10.96 6.41
CA TYR A 22 19.88 9.82 6.44
C TYR A 22 19.00 9.91 7.68
N ARG A 23 17.70 9.68 7.47
CA ARG A 23 16.68 9.60 8.51
C ARG A 23 16.07 8.21 8.54
N PHE A 24 15.55 7.85 9.69
CA PHE A 24 14.95 6.55 9.95
C PHE A 24 13.58 6.75 10.58
N SER A 25 12.60 5.96 10.14
CA SER A 25 11.28 5.87 10.76
C SER A 25 10.93 4.41 10.89
N GLU A 26 10.47 4.00 12.06
CA GLU A 26 10.08 2.62 12.35
C GLU A 26 8.85 2.60 13.25
N GLY A 27 8.15 1.47 13.27
CA GLY A 27 6.96 1.30 14.10
C GLY A 27 6.15 0.09 13.70
N SER A 28 4.91 0.03 14.20
CA SER A 28 3.95 -1.04 13.89
C SER A 28 2.87 -0.54 12.93
N VAL A 29 2.53 -1.36 11.93
CA VAL A 29 1.47 -1.12 10.95
C VAL A 29 0.94 -2.44 10.41
N TYR A 30 -0.33 -2.56 10.07
CA TYR A 30 -0.98 -3.75 9.47
C TYR A 30 -0.71 -5.06 10.23
N GLY A 31 -0.57 -5.00 11.55
CA GLY A 31 -0.25 -6.19 12.38
C GLY A 31 1.21 -6.65 12.30
N THR A 32 2.08 -5.88 11.68
CA THR A 32 3.53 -6.14 11.55
C THR A 32 4.34 -4.87 11.90
N VAL A 33 5.64 -4.88 11.59
CA VAL A 33 6.53 -3.73 11.74
C VAL A 33 6.89 -3.12 10.40
N TYR A 34 7.28 -1.84 10.41
CA TYR A 34 7.87 -1.19 9.25
C TYR A 34 9.22 -0.55 9.59
N HIS A 35 10.09 -0.50 8.60
CA HIS A 35 11.38 0.19 8.65
C HIS A 35 11.55 1.03 7.38
N VAL A 36 11.75 2.32 7.55
CA VAL A 36 11.96 3.26 6.45
C VAL A 36 13.22 4.03 6.69
N SER A 37 14.15 3.99 5.73
CA SER A 37 15.34 4.85 5.72
C SER A 37 15.33 5.70 4.45
N TYR A 38 15.66 6.99 4.58
CA TYR A 38 15.63 7.92 3.47
C TYR A 38 16.61 9.07 3.65
N GLN A 39 17.10 9.60 2.55
CA GLN A 39 18.01 10.74 2.53
C GLN A 39 17.23 12.03 2.37
N SER A 40 17.13 12.83 3.44
CA SER A 40 16.45 14.13 3.42
C SER A 40 16.90 15.01 4.59
N GLU A 41 16.93 16.31 4.38
CA GLU A 41 17.05 17.29 5.47
C GLU A 41 15.73 17.42 6.25
N MET A 42 14.60 17.15 5.60
CA MET A 42 13.28 17.17 6.23
C MET A 42 12.97 15.83 6.90
N ASP A 43 12.29 15.91 8.04
CA ASP A 43 11.74 14.73 8.70
C ASP A 43 10.32 14.47 8.20
N TYR A 44 10.09 13.28 7.64
CA TYR A 44 8.81 12.84 7.08
C TYR A 44 8.14 11.71 7.88
N ALA A 45 8.53 11.50 9.14
CA ALA A 45 7.99 10.41 9.94
C ALA A 45 6.47 10.47 10.13
N VAL A 46 5.89 11.66 10.16
CA VAL A 46 4.43 11.86 10.28
C VAL A 46 3.74 11.50 8.98
N GLU A 47 4.23 12.04 7.86
CA GLU A 47 3.66 11.82 6.52
C GLU A 47 3.77 10.34 6.09
N ILE A 48 4.90 9.67 6.41
CA ILE A 48 5.06 8.24 6.19
C ILE A 48 3.92 7.45 6.85
N ARG A 49 3.63 7.75 8.13
CA ARG A 49 2.53 7.10 8.84
C ARG A 49 1.16 7.45 8.25
N GLN A 50 0.98 8.68 7.78
CA GLN A 50 -0.27 9.10 7.13
C GLN A 50 -0.51 8.33 5.83
N GLU A 51 0.52 8.12 4.99
CA GLU A 51 0.37 7.33 3.77
C GLU A 51 0.02 5.86 4.09
N MET A 52 0.65 5.27 5.11
CA MET A 52 0.29 3.92 5.57
C MET A 52 -1.14 3.86 6.13
N GLU A 53 -1.57 4.88 6.89
CA GLU A 53 -2.92 4.91 7.46
C GLU A 53 -4.01 4.99 6.38
N ARG A 54 -3.75 5.59 5.23
CA ARG A 54 -4.68 5.57 4.09
C ARG A 54 -5.02 4.15 3.64
N VAL A 55 -4.01 3.26 3.59
CA VAL A 55 -4.25 1.83 3.27
C VAL A 55 -5.07 1.16 4.36
N ASN A 56 -4.79 1.44 5.64
CA ASN A 56 -5.55 0.90 6.75
C ASN A 56 -7.04 1.31 6.69
N GLN A 57 -7.31 2.58 6.36
CA GLN A 57 -8.68 3.09 6.21
C GLN A 57 -9.41 2.52 4.99
N SER A 58 -8.70 2.21 3.92
CA SER A 58 -9.30 1.64 2.71
C SER A 58 -9.43 0.11 2.80
N LEU A 59 -8.36 -0.61 3.14
CA LEU A 59 -8.21 -2.03 2.85
C LEU A 59 -8.11 -2.95 4.08
N SER A 60 -8.14 -2.43 5.30
CA SER A 60 -8.04 -3.27 6.49
C SER A 60 -9.36 -4.00 6.77
N MET A 61 -9.34 -5.32 6.76
CA MET A 61 -10.46 -6.15 7.19
C MET A 61 -10.72 -6.05 8.70
N PHE A 62 -9.73 -5.67 9.49
CA PHE A 62 -9.82 -5.54 10.95
C PHE A 62 -10.32 -4.17 11.41
N ASN A 63 -10.26 -3.16 10.54
CA ASN A 63 -10.88 -1.86 10.77
C ASN A 63 -12.33 -1.88 10.27
N LYS A 64 -13.28 -1.88 11.20
CA LYS A 64 -14.72 -1.94 10.86
C LYS A 64 -15.21 -0.77 10.02
N GLU A 65 -14.53 0.37 10.10
CA GLU A 65 -14.86 1.58 9.36
C GLU A 65 -14.14 1.68 7.99
N SER A 66 -13.29 0.72 7.66
CA SER A 66 -12.59 0.70 6.38
C SER A 66 -13.55 0.52 5.20
N VAL A 67 -13.12 0.96 4.02
CA VAL A 67 -13.92 0.82 2.80
C VAL A 67 -14.22 -0.64 2.50
N ILE A 68 -13.20 -1.54 2.58
CA ILE A 68 -13.38 -2.97 2.32
C ILE A 68 -14.32 -3.63 3.34
N ALA A 69 -14.26 -3.24 4.62
CA ALA A 69 -15.12 -3.82 5.65
C ALA A 69 -16.59 -3.39 5.46
N ARG A 70 -16.85 -2.12 5.15
CA ARG A 70 -18.21 -1.63 4.85
C ARG A 70 -18.77 -2.25 3.57
N TRP A 71 -17.95 -2.36 2.53
CA TRP A 71 -18.34 -3.04 1.29
C TRP A 71 -18.67 -4.51 1.56
N THR A 72 -17.84 -5.21 2.33
CA THR A 72 -18.07 -6.62 2.70
C THR A 72 -19.40 -6.82 3.40
N ARG A 73 -19.80 -5.90 4.30
CA ARG A 73 -21.08 -5.94 5.00
C ARG A 73 -22.28 -5.48 4.16
N GLY A 74 -22.06 -5.03 2.92
CA GLY A 74 -23.12 -4.51 2.05
C GLY A 74 -23.63 -3.12 2.45
N GLU A 75 -22.89 -2.38 3.28
CA GLU A 75 -23.26 -1.03 3.72
C GLU A 75 -23.01 0.03 2.65
N SER A 76 -22.09 -0.24 1.72
CA SER A 76 -21.75 0.65 0.61
C SER A 76 -21.16 -0.13 -0.55
N GLU A 77 -21.61 0.18 -1.76
CA GLU A 77 -20.94 -0.24 -3.00
C GLU A 77 -19.87 0.76 -3.43
N ARG A 78 -19.87 1.97 -2.85
CA ARG A 78 -18.90 3.00 -3.17
C ARG A 78 -17.56 2.66 -2.54
N VAL A 79 -16.53 2.69 -3.37
CA VAL A 79 -15.13 2.41 -3.00
C VAL A 79 -14.25 3.62 -3.31
N ASP A 80 -13.11 3.70 -2.65
CA ASP A 80 -12.14 4.78 -2.88
C ASP A 80 -11.09 4.37 -3.94
N SER A 81 -10.24 5.33 -4.32
CA SER A 81 -9.21 5.10 -5.35
C SER A 81 -8.19 4.04 -4.97
N LEU A 82 -7.87 3.87 -3.67
CA LEU A 82 -6.96 2.81 -3.22
C LEU A 82 -7.59 1.43 -3.37
N PHE A 83 -8.87 1.33 -3.06
CA PHE A 83 -9.62 0.10 -3.28
C PHE A 83 -9.68 -0.24 -4.79
N VAL A 84 -9.96 0.76 -5.64
CA VAL A 84 -9.95 0.57 -7.10
C VAL A 84 -8.58 0.06 -7.56
N THR A 85 -7.49 0.71 -7.12
CA THR A 85 -6.11 0.28 -7.47
C THR A 85 -5.83 -1.16 -7.02
N MET A 86 -6.22 -1.52 -5.80
CA MET A 86 -6.10 -2.88 -5.27
C MET A 86 -6.89 -3.87 -6.12
N TYR A 87 -8.14 -3.56 -6.44
CA TYR A 87 -9.01 -4.45 -7.21
C TYR A 87 -8.49 -4.66 -8.64
N GLU A 88 -8.06 -3.60 -9.33
CA GLU A 88 -7.51 -3.70 -10.67
C GLU A 88 -6.22 -4.53 -10.70
N LYS A 89 -5.33 -4.33 -9.72
CA LYS A 89 -4.14 -5.15 -9.58
C LYS A 89 -4.47 -6.61 -9.27
N ALA A 90 -5.44 -6.85 -8.40
CA ALA A 90 -5.92 -8.19 -8.09
C ALA A 90 -6.49 -8.90 -9.33
N ARG A 91 -7.26 -8.18 -10.16
CA ARG A 91 -7.81 -8.71 -11.41
C ARG A 91 -6.73 -9.05 -12.40
N GLU A 92 -5.74 -8.17 -12.59
CA GLU A 92 -4.59 -8.45 -13.47
C GLU A 92 -3.88 -9.74 -13.04
N VAL A 93 -3.59 -9.91 -11.75
CA VAL A 93 -2.93 -11.13 -11.24
C VAL A 93 -3.83 -12.35 -11.35
N ASN A 94 -5.12 -12.22 -11.08
CA ASN A 94 -6.09 -13.30 -11.27
C ASN A 94 -6.10 -13.80 -12.72
N GLU A 95 -6.14 -12.89 -13.70
CA GLU A 95 -6.14 -13.23 -15.13
C GLU A 95 -4.85 -13.96 -15.54
N VAL A 96 -3.66 -13.44 -15.18
CA VAL A 96 -2.38 -14.07 -15.56
C VAL A 96 -2.10 -15.39 -14.85
N THR A 97 -2.75 -15.62 -13.69
CA THR A 97 -2.63 -16.89 -12.94
C THR A 97 -3.74 -17.89 -13.26
N GLY A 98 -4.64 -17.55 -14.19
CA GLY A 98 -5.78 -18.42 -14.53
C GLY A 98 -6.72 -18.67 -13.34
N GLY A 99 -6.88 -17.65 -12.45
CA GLY A 99 -7.74 -17.73 -11.28
C GLY A 99 -7.07 -18.32 -10.02
N ALA A 100 -5.78 -18.70 -10.06
CA ALA A 100 -5.09 -19.24 -8.89
C ALA A 100 -4.90 -18.19 -7.78
N PHE A 101 -4.82 -16.91 -8.14
CA PHE A 101 -4.89 -15.80 -7.22
C PHE A 101 -6.27 -15.17 -7.27
N ASP A 102 -6.96 -15.06 -6.11
CA ASP A 102 -8.29 -14.47 -6.03
C ASP A 102 -8.49 -13.75 -4.70
N VAL A 103 -8.76 -12.45 -4.73
CA VAL A 103 -9.01 -11.65 -3.52
C VAL A 103 -10.41 -11.86 -2.94
N THR A 104 -11.32 -12.54 -3.66
CA THR A 104 -12.65 -12.87 -3.13
C THR A 104 -12.62 -14.09 -2.20
N VAL A 105 -11.44 -14.62 -1.90
CA VAL A 105 -11.20 -15.82 -1.07
C VAL A 105 -11.51 -15.62 0.42
N ALA A 106 -11.89 -14.40 0.85
CA ALA A 106 -12.13 -14.07 2.25
C ALA A 106 -13.07 -15.03 3.01
N PRO A 107 -14.17 -15.56 2.43
CA PRO A 107 -15.01 -16.55 3.10
C PRO A 107 -14.25 -17.83 3.52
N LEU A 108 -13.30 -18.28 2.68
CA LEU A 108 -12.45 -19.43 2.99
C LEU A 108 -11.39 -19.07 4.03
N VAL A 109 -10.70 -17.92 3.87
CA VAL A 109 -9.71 -17.42 4.84
C VAL A 109 -10.29 -17.35 6.24
N ASN A 110 -11.52 -16.82 6.36
CA ASN A 110 -12.25 -16.74 7.62
C ASN A 110 -12.62 -18.12 8.17
N ALA A 111 -13.06 -19.06 7.32
CA ALA A 111 -13.42 -20.42 7.74
C ALA A 111 -12.19 -21.19 8.26
N TRP A 112 -11.01 -20.98 7.69
CA TRP A 112 -9.75 -21.57 8.15
C TRP A 112 -9.17 -20.87 9.39
N GLY A 113 -9.78 -19.77 9.87
CA GLY A 113 -9.39 -19.06 11.09
C GLY A 113 -8.23 -18.06 10.91
N PHE A 114 -7.80 -17.78 9.68
CA PHE A 114 -6.76 -16.77 9.41
C PHE A 114 -7.26 -15.33 9.53
N GLY A 115 -8.57 -15.10 9.38
CA GLY A 115 -9.19 -13.79 9.57
C GLY A 115 -9.66 -13.57 11.01
N PHE A 116 -10.78 -14.21 11.35
CA PHE A 116 -11.36 -14.18 12.70
C PHE A 116 -11.24 -15.58 13.28
N LYS A 117 -10.58 -15.70 14.44
CA LYS A 117 -10.25 -16.99 15.08
C LYS A 117 -11.43 -17.95 15.10
N ASN A 118 -11.33 -19.06 14.38
CA ASN A 118 -12.21 -20.20 14.47
C ASN A 118 -11.47 -21.35 15.16
N GLU A 119 -12.09 -22.00 16.12
CA GLU A 119 -11.48 -23.08 16.89
C GLU A 119 -11.49 -24.43 16.15
N LYS A 120 -12.27 -24.54 15.07
CA LYS A 120 -12.44 -25.80 14.32
C LYS A 120 -12.14 -25.60 12.84
N LEU A 121 -11.39 -26.53 12.26
CA LEU A 121 -11.20 -26.60 10.81
C LEU A 121 -12.55 -26.81 10.10
N PRO A 122 -12.76 -26.16 8.93
CA PRO A 122 -13.99 -26.38 8.14
C PRO A 122 -14.05 -27.80 7.60
N SER A 123 -15.26 -28.38 7.52
CA SER A 123 -15.47 -29.64 6.79
C SER A 123 -15.45 -29.40 5.27
N ASP A 124 -15.32 -30.47 4.48
CA ASP A 124 -15.34 -30.40 3.02
C ASP A 124 -16.66 -29.81 2.51
N GLU A 125 -17.79 -30.18 3.09
CA GLU A 125 -19.12 -29.64 2.73
C GLU A 125 -19.19 -28.13 3.03
N LYS A 126 -18.52 -27.67 4.11
CA LYS A 126 -18.44 -26.23 4.43
C LYS A 126 -17.58 -25.50 3.41
N ILE A 127 -16.44 -26.07 3.02
CA ILE A 127 -15.56 -25.53 1.97
C ILE A 127 -16.35 -25.41 0.67
N ASP A 128 -17.01 -26.47 0.21
CA ASP A 128 -17.83 -26.47 -1.01
C ASP A 128 -18.93 -25.41 -0.96
N SER A 129 -19.58 -25.25 0.20
CA SER A 129 -20.60 -24.21 0.39
C SER A 129 -20.06 -22.79 0.33
N LEU A 130 -18.78 -22.57 0.64
CA LEU A 130 -18.13 -21.25 0.61
C LEU A 130 -17.57 -20.91 -0.76
N LEU A 131 -17.15 -21.91 -1.55
CA LEU A 131 -16.62 -21.72 -2.90
C LEU A 131 -17.61 -21.03 -3.84
N GLN A 132 -18.91 -21.14 -3.61
CA GLN A 132 -19.93 -20.42 -4.38
C GLN A 132 -19.79 -18.89 -4.27
N TYR A 133 -19.12 -18.36 -3.25
CA TYR A 133 -18.89 -16.92 -3.04
C TYR A 133 -17.49 -16.47 -3.47
N VAL A 134 -16.65 -17.37 -3.97
CA VAL A 134 -15.29 -17.08 -4.45
C VAL A 134 -15.27 -17.02 -5.96
N GLY A 135 -14.71 -15.95 -6.51
CA GLY A 135 -14.56 -15.70 -7.96
C GLY A 135 -14.61 -14.21 -8.29
N MET A 136 -13.61 -13.71 -8.98
CA MET A 136 -13.56 -12.30 -9.42
C MET A 136 -14.67 -11.98 -10.43
N ASP A 137 -15.24 -12.98 -11.10
CA ASP A 137 -16.41 -12.88 -11.98
C ASP A 137 -17.73 -12.56 -11.25
N LYS A 138 -17.74 -12.65 -9.92
CA LYS A 138 -18.92 -12.40 -9.07
C LYS A 138 -19.01 -10.96 -8.58
N VAL A 139 -18.11 -10.10 -9.04
CA VAL A 139 -18.07 -8.67 -8.73
C VAL A 139 -17.79 -7.87 -9.99
N GLN A 140 -18.36 -6.67 -10.07
CA GLN A 140 -18.19 -5.77 -11.20
C GLN A 140 -17.82 -4.37 -10.73
N LEU A 141 -16.68 -3.85 -11.23
CA LEU A 141 -16.26 -2.48 -10.96
C LEU A 141 -16.84 -1.53 -12.00
N GLU A 142 -17.55 -0.51 -11.54
CA GLU A 142 -18.17 0.56 -12.34
C GLU A 142 -17.68 1.93 -11.82
N GLY A 143 -16.52 2.37 -12.29
CA GLY A 143 -15.87 3.58 -11.75
C GLY A 143 -15.49 3.39 -10.28
N GLU A 144 -16.10 4.16 -9.37
CA GLU A 144 -15.90 4.04 -7.91
C GLU A 144 -17.00 3.21 -7.22
N ARG A 145 -17.72 2.37 -7.96
CA ARG A 145 -18.69 1.40 -7.41
C ARG A 145 -18.23 -0.01 -7.69
N LEU A 146 -18.14 -0.83 -6.66
CA LEU A 146 -17.93 -2.27 -6.79
C LEU A 146 -19.24 -3.00 -6.44
N VAL A 147 -19.90 -3.52 -7.47
CA VAL A 147 -21.19 -4.20 -7.36
C VAL A 147 -20.97 -5.69 -7.12
N LYS A 148 -21.67 -6.26 -6.14
CA LYS A 148 -21.74 -7.71 -5.96
C LYS A 148 -22.77 -8.29 -6.91
N LEU A 149 -22.35 -9.18 -7.80
CA LEU A 149 -23.24 -9.96 -8.67
C LEU A 149 -23.79 -11.17 -7.90
N VAL A 150 -23.09 -11.60 -6.86
CA VAL A 150 -23.52 -12.67 -5.95
C VAL A 150 -23.45 -12.13 -4.53
N GLU A 151 -24.58 -12.17 -3.82
CA GLU A 151 -24.62 -11.79 -2.41
C GLU A 151 -23.78 -12.75 -1.56
N GLY A 152 -23.06 -12.23 -0.54
CA GLY A 152 -22.18 -13.06 0.30
C GLY A 152 -20.71 -13.07 -0.16
N VAL A 153 -20.39 -12.51 -1.33
CA VAL A 153 -18.99 -12.29 -1.72
C VAL A 153 -18.30 -11.36 -0.75
N GLN A 154 -17.09 -11.70 -0.35
CA GLN A 154 -16.22 -10.94 0.55
C GLN A 154 -14.82 -10.88 -0.03
N MET A 155 -14.07 -9.81 0.26
CA MET A 155 -12.70 -9.66 -0.23
C MET A 155 -11.68 -9.65 0.92
N ASP A 156 -10.50 -10.20 0.64
CA ASP A 156 -9.31 -10.12 1.46
C ASP A 156 -8.18 -9.45 0.67
N ALA A 157 -7.80 -8.25 1.09
CA ALA A 157 -6.72 -7.49 0.47
C ALA A 157 -5.34 -7.78 1.11
N SER A 158 -5.23 -8.69 2.08
CA SER A 158 -4.00 -8.91 2.87
C SER A 158 -2.78 -9.23 2.02
N SER A 159 -2.98 -9.90 0.88
CA SER A 159 -1.91 -10.26 -0.06
C SER A 159 -1.35 -9.07 -0.86
N ILE A 160 -2.08 -7.95 -0.95
CA ILE A 160 -1.70 -6.77 -1.75
C ILE A 160 -1.45 -5.55 -0.85
N ALA A 161 -2.17 -5.41 0.27
CA ALA A 161 -2.22 -4.20 1.06
C ALA A 161 -0.86 -3.71 1.56
N LYS A 162 0.05 -4.62 1.97
CA LYS A 162 1.39 -4.23 2.43
C LYS A 162 2.23 -3.66 1.29
N GLY A 163 2.22 -4.31 0.12
CA GLY A 163 2.89 -3.81 -1.09
C GLY A 163 2.38 -2.43 -1.51
N LEU A 164 1.06 -2.21 -1.48
CA LEU A 164 0.48 -0.88 -1.72
C LEU A 164 0.96 0.14 -0.69
N GLY A 165 1.07 -0.22 0.59
CA GLY A 165 1.61 0.66 1.62
C GLY A 165 3.05 1.09 1.33
N VAL A 166 3.89 0.15 0.89
CA VAL A 166 5.26 0.41 0.44
C VAL A 166 5.26 1.36 -0.77
N ASP A 167 4.40 1.11 -1.76
CA ASP A 167 4.31 1.92 -2.97
C ASP A 167 3.83 3.35 -2.68
N LEU A 168 2.84 3.55 -1.81
CA LEU A 168 2.37 4.89 -1.43
C LEU A 168 3.46 5.73 -0.75
N VAL A 169 4.24 5.13 0.14
CA VAL A 169 5.37 5.82 0.78
C VAL A 169 6.45 6.14 -0.26
N ALA A 170 6.70 5.24 -1.20
CA ALA A 170 7.67 5.48 -2.28
C ALA A 170 7.21 6.62 -3.21
N GLU A 171 5.95 6.63 -3.61
CA GLU A 171 5.36 7.72 -4.40
C GLU A 171 5.39 9.05 -3.65
N PHE A 172 5.13 9.03 -2.34
CA PHE A 172 5.29 10.22 -1.50
C PHE A 172 6.73 10.74 -1.56
N PHE A 173 7.73 9.89 -1.40
CA PHE A 173 9.13 10.28 -1.51
C PHE A 173 9.48 10.79 -2.90
N ASP A 174 8.95 10.18 -3.96
CA ASP A 174 9.17 10.62 -5.34
C ASP A 174 8.59 12.04 -5.54
N ARG A 175 7.37 12.32 -5.02
CA ARG A 175 6.77 13.67 -5.03
C ARG A 175 7.58 14.70 -4.23
N LYS A 176 8.29 14.26 -3.17
CA LYS A 176 9.16 15.11 -2.36
C LYS A 176 10.59 15.24 -2.92
N GLY A 177 10.91 14.58 -4.02
CA GLY A 177 12.23 14.60 -4.64
C GLY A 177 13.31 13.82 -3.89
N VAL A 178 12.93 12.90 -2.98
CA VAL A 178 13.85 12.01 -2.27
C VAL A 178 14.43 11.01 -3.26
N GLN A 179 15.75 10.97 -3.39
CA GLN A 179 16.42 10.13 -4.39
C GLN A 179 16.93 8.81 -3.84
N ASN A 180 17.17 8.74 -2.52
CA ASN A 180 17.71 7.56 -1.89
C ASN A 180 16.82 7.15 -0.73
N TYR A 181 16.19 5.98 -0.83
CA TYR A 181 15.35 5.42 0.22
C TYR A 181 15.28 3.90 0.18
N MET A 182 14.96 3.32 1.31
CA MET A 182 14.52 1.95 1.50
C MET A 182 13.25 1.97 2.37
N ILE A 183 12.22 1.32 1.92
CA ILE A 183 10.95 1.15 2.61
C ILE A 183 10.72 -0.34 2.76
N GLU A 184 10.47 -0.78 4.00
CA GLU A 184 10.14 -2.17 4.31
C GLU A 184 8.89 -2.19 5.19
N ILE A 185 7.89 -3.00 4.84
CA ILE A 185 6.68 -3.24 5.63
C ILE A 185 6.40 -4.74 5.66
N GLY A 186 6.71 -5.39 6.79
CA GLY A 186 6.43 -6.81 7.00
C GLY A 186 6.99 -7.73 5.92
N GLY A 187 8.18 -7.43 5.39
CA GLY A 187 8.90 -8.19 4.38
C GLY A 187 8.74 -7.68 2.95
N GLU A 188 7.73 -6.86 2.62
CA GLU A 188 7.64 -6.18 1.32
C GLU A 188 8.59 -4.99 1.30
N ILE A 189 9.44 -4.91 0.26
CA ILE A 189 10.52 -3.93 0.19
C ILE A 189 10.49 -3.17 -1.13
N ARG A 190 10.68 -1.84 -1.06
CA ARG A 190 10.99 -1.00 -2.21
C ARG A 190 12.21 -0.13 -1.90
N VAL A 191 13.12 -0.07 -2.85
CA VAL A 191 14.36 0.71 -2.76
C VAL A 191 14.52 1.62 -3.97
N LYS A 192 15.16 2.76 -3.76
CA LYS A 192 15.59 3.67 -4.82
C LYS A 192 16.93 4.29 -4.46
N GLY A 193 17.76 4.55 -5.49
CA GLY A 193 19.03 5.24 -5.35
C GLY A 193 20.23 4.31 -5.23
N GLU A 194 21.36 4.89 -4.84
CA GLU A 194 22.63 4.20 -4.73
C GLU A 194 23.08 4.07 -3.28
N ARG A 195 23.66 2.93 -2.95
CA ARG A 195 24.35 2.78 -1.66
C ARG A 195 25.68 3.55 -1.75
N ASN A 196 25.86 4.59 -0.90
CA ASN A 196 27.16 5.19 -0.73
C ASN A 196 28.19 4.12 -0.35
N LYS A 197 29.07 3.75 -1.30
CA LYS A 197 30.25 2.96 -0.95
C LYS A 197 31.14 3.84 -0.09
N LYS A 198 31.27 3.53 1.18
CA LYS A 198 32.34 4.04 2.03
C LYS A 198 33.66 3.46 1.60
#